data_2659b90202a2dfe40bd7a8daeba79ca1
#
_entry.id   2659b90202a2dfe40bd7a8daeba79ca1
#
_cell.length_a   1.000
_cell.length_b   1.000
_cell.length_c   1.000
_cell.angle_alpha   90.00
_cell.angle_beta   90.00
_cell.angle_gamma   90.00
#
_symmetry.space_group_name_H-M   'P 1'
#
loop_
_entity.id
_entity.type
_entity.pdbx_description
1 polymer ?
#
loop_
_entity_poly.entity_id
_entity_poly.type
_entity_poly.pdbx_seq_one_letter_code
_entity_poly.pdbx_strand_id
1 'polypeptide(L)'
;MDILPILATLRRHKMIIWLLMLEIALSCAIVCNGVFLIVQRMQHMEMPSGIAEHELVQIQQAPIAPSTDRYARAREDMAALRQIPGVQAVGMTNQLPFSGYSSNGGVMLSPTQPHRTLNAATYFGENLVPTLGLHLVSGRDFASDDYVNADAILKSLADGSGKGFPMPTIISSTLAERLWPQQNPLGKLIWLAPKASFRVVGVVATLARANAYDTATAQYSMIFPLHMGAGKDQSYLIRTRPQDRQRVLTAAIATLKQADPARVITHARRYDEIRSDYFKDDHAMAGMLASVIVAVLLVTGLGIVGLASFWVAQRRKQIGIRRALGATRADILHYFQTENFLIVTFGIVVGMAMAYGISLLLMMHYELPRLPLSYLPIGAVALWVIGQLAVLGPAMRAAAVPPVVATRSV
;
A
#
# COMPACT_ATOMS: atom_id res chain seq x y z
N MET A 1 -18.76 -20.21 -40.18
CA MET A 1 -17.36 -20.15 -40.67
C MET A 1 -16.65 -21.43 -40.26
N ASP A 2 -16.07 -22.14 -41.21
CA ASP A 2 -15.31 -23.35 -40.90
C ASP A 2 -13.97 -23.01 -40.28
N ILE A 3 -13.74 -23.43 -39.05
CA ILE A 3 -12.49 -23.18 -38.29
C ILE A 3 -11.34 -24.09 -38.80
N LEU A 4 -11.66 -25.22 -39.41
CA LEU A 4 -10.71 -26.20 -39.95
C LEU A 4 -9.70 -25.64 -40.96
N PRO A 5 -10.08 -24.77 -41.96
CA PRO A 5 -9.13 -24.14 -42.87
C PRO A 5 -8.16 -23.18 -42.18
N ILE A 6 -8.60 -22.54 -41.08
CA ILE A 6 -7.76 -21.62 -40.28
C ILE A 6 -6.66 -22.42 -39.57
N LEU A 7 -7.02 -23.54 -38.94
CA LEU A 7 -6.07 -24.43 -38.26
C LEU A 7 -5.04 -25.05 -39.21
N ALA A 8 -5.47 -25.42 -40.45
CA ALA A 8 -4.56 -25.94 -41.45
C ALA A 8 -3.51 -24.92 -41.92
N THR A 9 -3.91 -23.67 -42.01
CA THR A 9 -3.01 -22.55 -42.40
C THR A 9 -2.02 -22.21 -41.29
N LEU A 10 -2.45 -22.28 -40.03
CA LEU A 10 -1.59 -22.08 -38.85
C LEU A 10 -0.46 -23.15 -38.79
N ARG A 11 -0.73 -24.37 -39.22
CA ARG A 11 0.29 -25.45 -39.28
C ARG A 11 1.44 -25.16 -40.24
N ARG A 12 1.26 -24.32 -41.27
CA ARG A 12 2.27 -24.09 -42.32
C ARG A 12 3.34 -23.08 -41.92
N HIS A 13 3.05 -22.16 -40.94
CA HIS A 13 3.95 -21.11 -40.45
C HIS A 13 4.26 -21.25 -38.95
N LYS A 14 4.54 -22.44 -38.49
CA LYS A 14 4.64 -22.81 -37.06
C LYS A 14 5.56 -21.89 -36.26
N MET A 15 6.78 -21.60 -36.76
CA MET A 15 7.79 -20.83 -36.02
C MET A 15 7.31 -19.42 -35.62
N ILE A 16 6.72 -18.69 -36.59
CA ILE A 16 6.30 -17.31 -36.38
C ILE A 16 5.10 -17.25 -35.44
N ILE A 17 4.16 -18.19 -35.57
CA ILE A 17 2.99 -18.29 -34.72
C ILE A 17 3.39 -18.64 -33.29
N TRP A 18 4.31 -19.59 -33.10
CA TRP A 18 4.83 -19.93 -31.78
C TRP A 18 5.53 -18.75 -31.11
N LEU A 19 6.31 -17.95 -31.88
CA LEU A 19 6.96 -16.76 -31.37
C LEU A 19 5.93 -15.73 -30.87
N LEU A 20 4.88 -15.46 -31.67
CA LEU A 20 3.82 -14.54 -31.30
C LEU A 20 3.03 -15.05 -30.07
N MET A 21 2.73 -16.36 -30.05
CA MET A 21 2.04 -16.96 -28.90
C MET A 21 2.87 -16.86 -27.62
N LEU A 22 4.19 -17.07 -27.72
CA LEU A 22 5.12 -16.92 -26.61
C LEU A 22 5.19 -15.45 -26.13
N GLU A 23 5.25 -14.50 -27.08
CA GLU A 23 5.21 -13.07 -26.77
C GLU A 23 3.94 -12.68 -26.03
N ILE A 24 2.76 -13.12 -26.53
CA ILE A 24 1.46 -12.87 -25.88
C ILE A 24 1.41 -13.55 -24.51
N ALA A 25 1.91 -14.78 -24.38
CA ALA A 25 1.92 -15.52 -23.12
C ALA A 25 2.78 -14.80 -22.06
N LEU A 26 3.98 -14.35 -22.46
CA LEU A 26 4.87 -13.61 -21.58
C LEU A 26 4.24 -12.27 -21.16
N SER A 27 3.68 -11.56 -22.15
CA SER A 27 2.97 -10.28 -21.88
C SER A 27 1.79 -10.48 -20.95
N CYS A 28 0.99 -11.55 -21.11
CA CYS A 28 -0.10 -11.90 -20.21
C CYS A 28 0.41 -12.13 -18.78
N ALA A 29 1.49 -12.91 -18.63
CA ALA A 29 2.07 -13.20 -17.34
C ALA A 29 2.57 -11.91 -16.63
N ILE A 30 3.23 -11.01 -17.37
CA ILE A 30 3.72 -9.73 -16.84
C ILE A 30 2.55 -8.82 -16.45
N VAL A 31 1.53 -8.69 -17.31
CA VAL A 31 0.37 -7.82 -17.05
C VAL A 31 -0.42 -8.32 -15.84
N CYS A 32 -0.74 -9.61 -15.74
CA CYS A 32 -1.49 -10.16 -14.61
C CYS A 32 -0.76 -9.94 -13.27
N ASN A 33 0.52 -10.28 -13.19
CA ASN A 33 1.31 -10.08 -11.97
C ASN A 33 1.55 -8.59 -11.68
N GLY A 34 1.82 -7.78 -12.70
CA GLY A 34 2.04 -6.35 -12.54
C GLY A 34 0.80 -5.61 -12.04
N VAL A 35 -0.37 -5.90 -12.58
CA VAL A 35 -1.66 -5.32 -12.10
C VAL A 35 -1.93 -5.75 -10.66
N PHE A 36 -1.72 -7.02 -10.32
CA PHE A 36 -1.86 -7.50 -8.95
C PHE A 36 -0.95 -6.73 -7.98
N LEU A 37 0.34 -6.58 -8.31
CA LEU A 37 1.28 -5.85 -7.46
C LEU A 37 0.91 -4.36 -7.33
N ILE A 38 0.45 -3.72 -8.41
CA ILE A 38 -0.01 -2.32 -8.35
C ILE A 38 -1.21 -2.19 -7.40
N VAL A 39 -2.23 -3.04 -7.55
CA VAL A 39 -3.42 -2.99 -6.70
C VAL A 39 -3.07 -3.26 -5.23
N GLN A 40 -2.18 -4.20 -4.97
CA GLN A 40 -1.69 -4.48 -3.61
C GLN A 40 -0.99 -3.25 -3.00
N ARG A 41 -0.14 -2.54 -3.78
CA ARG A 41 0.50 -1.31 -3.33
C ARG A 41 -0.52 -0.20 -3.08
N MET A 42 -1.51 -0.04 -3.95
CA MET A 42 -2.59 0.92 -3.76
C MET A 42 -3.38 0.64 -2.46
N GLN A 43 -3.76 -0.61 -2.22
CA GLN A 43 -4.44 -1.01 -0.99
C GLN A 43 -3.59 -0.74 0.27
N HIS A 44 -2.28 -0.95 0.18
CA HIS A 44 -1.36 -0.60 1.25
C HIS A 44 -1.32 0.92 1.51
N MET A 45 -1.28 1.73 0.46
CA MET A 45 -1.30 3.19 0.56
C MET A 45 -2.64 3.75 1.07
N GLU A 46 -3.75 3.06 0.84
CA GLU A 46 -5.10 3.43 1.30
C GLU A 46 -5.41 2.98 2.74
N MET A 47 -4.46 2.30 3.40
CA MET A 47 -4.64 1.82 4.77
C MET A 47 -4.99 2.97 5.73
N PRO A 48 -6.06 2.85 6.54
CA PRO A 48 -6.43 3.88 7.48
C PRO A 48 -5.42 3.99 8.63
N SER A 49 -4.98 5.21 8.92
CA SER A 49 -4.11 5.48 10.07
C SER A 49 -4.85 5.45 11.41
N GLY A 50 -6.14 5.76 11.39
CA GLY A 50 -6.99 5.89 12.58
C GLY A 50 -6.91 7.26 13.25
N ILE A 51 -6.15 8.22 12.71
CA ILE A 51 -5.96 9.56 13.28
C ILE A 51 -6.56 10.65 12.39
N ALA A 52 -6.68 11.85 12.91
CA ALA A 52 -7.18 13.03 12.19
C ALA A 52 -6.09 13.63 11.27
N GLU A 53 -5.72 12.90 10.21
CA GLU A 53 -4.57 13.16 9.33
C GLU A 53 -4.49 14.61 8.82
N HIS A 54 -5.62 15.17 8.43
CA HIS A 54 -5.68 16.52 7.85
C HIS A 54 -5.70 17.65 8.90
N GLU A 55 -5.64 17.32 10.19
CA GLU A 55 -5.71 18.27 11.29
C GLU A 55 -4.39 18.34 12.08
N LEU A 56 -3.41 17.51 11.75
CA LEU A 56 -2.20 17.35 12.57
C LEU A 56 -0.97 18.01 11.97
N VAL A 57 -0.18 18.59 12.85
CA VAL A 57 1.20 19.01 12.59
C VAL A 57 2.12 18.45 13.68
N GLN A 58 3.34 18.11 13.28
CA GLN A 58 4.39 17.53 14.10
C GLN A 58 5.58 18.47 14.18
N ILE A 59 6.15 18.62 15.38
CA ILE A 59 7.43 19.29 15.60
C ILE A 59 8.34 18.36 16.37
N GLN A 60 9.48 18.01 15.79
CA GLN A 60 10.57 17.30 16.44
C GLN A 60 11.70 18.27 16.77
N GLN A 61 12.32 18.04 17.91
CA GLN A 61 13.43 18.87 18.37
C GLN A 61 14.55 18.02 18.96
N ALA A 62 15.77 18.54 18.90
CA ALA A 62 16.91 18.01 19.61
C ALA A 62 17.43 19.06 20.59
N PRO A 63 17.58 18.73 21.90
CA PRO A 63 18.25 19.63 22.84
C PRO A 63 19.76 19.69 22.53
N ILE A 64 20.35 20.86 22.61
CA ILE A 64 21.82 21.02 22.46
C ILE A 64 22.53 20.53 23.72
N ALA A 65 21.91 20.71 24.88
CA ALA A 65 22.45 20.28 26.17
C ALA A 65 21.41 19.49 26.99
N PRO A 66 21.85 18.54 27.84
CA PRO A 66 20.96 17.88 28.77
C PRO A 66 20.27 18.90 29.67
N SER A 67 18.95 18.92 29.72
CA SER A 67 18.19 19.75 30.64
C SER A 67 18.07 19.08 31.98
N THR A 68 18.26 19.85 33.06
CA THR A 68 18.14 19.37 34.47
C THR A 68 16.68 18.95 34.78
N ASP A 69 15.69 19.58 34.13
CA ASP A 69 14.26 19.20 34.26
C ASP A 69 13.59 19.18 32.89
N ARG A 70 13.77 18.07 32.19
CA ARG A 70 13.16 17.86 30.86
C ARG A 70 11.63 17.72 30.89
N TYR A 71 11.07 17.32 32.02
CA TYR A 71 9.62 17.18 32.19
C TYR A 71 8.94 18.54 32.41
N ALA A 72 9.55 19.43 33.24
CA ALA A 72 9.06 20.79 33.38
C ALA A 72 9.05 21.52 32.03
N ARG A 73 10.18 21.44 31.30
CA ARG A 73 10.30 22.04 29.98
C ARG A 73 9.24 21.51 28.99
N ALA A 74 8.98 20.23 28.97
CA ALA A 74 7.94 19.65 28.10
C ALA A 74 6.55 20.18 28.44
N ARG A 75 6.25 20.35 29.73
CA ARG A 75 4.97 20.91 30.19
C ARG A 75 4.81 22.39 29.83
N GLU A 76 5.87 23.17 30.00
CA GLU A 76 5.91 24.61 29.62
C GLU A 76 5.71 24.76 28.12
N ASP A 77 6.43 23.98 27.30
CA ASP A 77 6.28 23.97 25.86
C ASP A 77 4.86 23.63 25.42
N MET A 78 4.27 22.55 25.97
CA MET A 78 2.90 22.19 25.65
C MET A 78 1.89 23.24 26.11
N ALA A 79 2.13 23.91 27.26
CA ALA A 79 1.29 25.01 27.73
C ALA A 79 1.37 26.22 26.79
N ALA A 80 2.56 26.59 26.34
CA ALA A 80 2.76 27.68 25.39
C ALA A 80 2.12 27.37 24.02
N LEU A 81 2.27 26.13 23.52
CA LEU A 81 1.67 25.70 22.25
C LEU A 81 0.13 25.73 22.30
N ARG A 82 -0.50 25.42 23.45
CA ARG A 82 -1.95 25.49 23.64
C ARG A 82 -2.50 26.91 23.54
N GLN A 83 -1.69 27.94 23.81
CA GLN A 83 -2.10 29.34 23.72
C GLN A 83 -2.13 29.88 22.29
N ILE A 84 -1.61 29.15 21.31
CA ILE A 84 -1.61 29.58 19.90
C ILE A 84 -3.06 29.56 19.37
N PRO A 85 -3.55 30.67 18.80
CA PRO A 85 -4.91 30.75 18.28
C PRO A 85 -5.16 29.69 17.19
N GLY A 86 -6.26 28.94 17.35
CA GLY A 86 -6.64 27.87 16.42
C GLY A 86 -6.12 26.48 16.79
N VAL A 87 -5.31 26.34 17.83
CA VAL A 87 -4.92 25.05 18.40
C VAL A 87 -6.10 24.45 19.16
N GLN A 88 -6.44 23.22 18.86
CA GLN A 88 -7.52 22.44 19.47
C GLN A 88 -7.00 21.50 20.57
N ALA A 89 -5.87 20.86 20.32
CA ALA A 89 -5.22 19.96 21.26
C ALA A 89 -3.70 19.93 21.03
N VAL A 90 -2.96 19.69 22.11
CA VAL A 90 -1.49 19.51 22.08
C VAL A 90 -1.15 18.28 22.88
N GLY A 91 -0.32 17.43 22.33
CA GLY A 91 0.22 16.22 22.96
C GLY A 91 1.70 15.99 22.62
N MET A 92 2.25 15.00 23.26
CA MET A 92 3.59 14.47 22.93
C MET A 92 3.52 12.99 22.64
N THR A 93 4.33 12.52 21.70
CA THR A 93 4.41 11.09 21.37
C THR A 93 5.81 10.67 20.96
N ASN A 94 6.11 9.38 21.12
CA ASN A 94 7.35 8.76 20.61
C ASN A 94 7.27 8.44 19.11
N GLN A 95 6.07 8.24 18.55
CA GLN A 95 5.89 7.86 17.15
C GLN A 95 4.52 8.27 16.62
N LEU A 96 4.41 8.25 15.29
CA LEU A 96 3.16 8.47 14.55
C LEU A 96 2.89 7.31 13.60
N PRO A 97 1.64 7.02 13.25
CA PRO A 97 1.34 6.12 12.15
C PRO A 97 2.12 6.51 10.89
N PHE A 98 2.61 5.52 10.14
CA PHE A 98 3.34 5.73 8.88
C PHE A 98 4.54 6.69 8.98
N SER A 99 5.24 6.72 10.11
CA SER A 99 6.46 7.52 10.28
C SER A 99 7.76 6.73 10.02
N GLY A 100 7.65 5.44 9.70
CA GLY A 100 8.76 4.56 9.33
C GLY A 100 9.37 3.80 10.49
N TYR A 101 9.80 4.45 11.56
CA TYR A 101 10.32 3.78 12.75
C TYR A 101 9.18 3.37 13.68
N SER A 102 9.15 2.11 14.12
CA SER A 102 8.10 1.60 15.00
C SER A 102 8.68 1.06 16.32
N SER A 103 8.29 1.67 17.42
CA SER A 103 8.46 1.09 18.75
C SER A 103 7.42 0.00 18.94
N ASN A 104 7.87 -1.21 19.26
CA ASN A 104 7.00 -2.39 19.37
C ASN A 104 7.25 -3.12 20.70
N GLY A 105 6.18 -3.69 21.25
CA GLY A 105 6.22 -4.55 22.43
C GLY A 105 5.67 -5.93 22.12
N GLY A 106 6.32 -6.97 22.66
CA GLY A 106 5.81 -8.34 22.59
C GLY A 106 4.73 -8.57 23.63
N VAL A 107 3.51 -8.81 23.19
CA VAL A 107 2.32 -9.02 24.05
C VAL A 107 2.26 -10.44 24.54
N MET A 108 2.00 -10.60 25.84
CA MET A 108 1.74 -11.87 26.53
C MET A 108 0.42 -11.77 27.31
N LEU A 109 -0.30 -12.88 27.43
CA LEU A 109 -1.54 -12.97 28.20
C LEU A 109 -1.34 -13.51 29.62
N SER A 110 -0.12 -13.95 29.95
CA SER A 110 0.31 -14.39 31.27
C SER A 110 1.78 -14.00 31.53
N PRO A 111 2.16 -13.65 32.77
CA PRO A 111 3.54 -13.33 33.11
C PRO A 111 4.51 -14.50 32.96
N THR A 112 4.01 -15.73 33.01
CA THR A 112 4.78 -16.98 32.90
C THR A 112 4.79 -17.59 31.51
N GLN A 113 4.17 -16.90 30.55
CA GLN A 113 4.08 -17.38 29.15
C GLN A 113 5.49 -17.45 28.53
N PRO A 114 5.93 -18.60 27.97
CA PRO A 114 7.28 -18.77 27.45
C PRO A 114 7.53 -17.99 26.16
N HIS A 115 6.49 -17.79 25.33
CA HIS A 115 6.57 -17.09 24.08
C HIS A 115 5.57 -15.94 24.01
N ARG A 116 5.93 -14.87 23.30
CA ARG A 116 5.03 -13.75 23.03
C ARG A 116 3.90 -14.21 22.12
N THR A 117 2.67 -13.77 22.40
CA THR A 117 1.50 -14.09 21.54
C THR A 117 1.62 -13.37 20.19
N LEU A 118 2.01 -12.09 20.22
CA LEU A 118 2.18 -11.25 19.06
C LEU A 118 2.99 -10.01 19.40
N ASN A 119 3.35 -9.21 18.39
CA ASN A 119 3.94 -7.88 18.55
C ASN A 119 2.92 -6.80 18.24
N ALA A 120 2.83 -5.78 19.09
CA ALA A 120 2.00 -4.60 18.87
C ALA A 120 2.84 -3.32 18.97
N ALA A 121 2.44 -2.27 18.24
CA ALA A 121 3.08 -0.97 18.36
C ALA A 121 2.77 -0.34 19.73
N THR A 122 3.77 0.30 20.32
CA THR A 122 3.68 0.93 21.63
C THR A 122 3.79 2.44 21.50
N TYR A 123 2.65 3.12 21.60
CA TYR A 123 2.56 4.57 21.62
C TYR A 123 2.72 5.06 23.07
N PHE A 124 3.78 5.78 23.33
CA PHE A 124 4.01 6.43 24.62
C PHE A 124 3.75 7.92 24.45
N GLY A 125 3.01 8.51 25.39
CA GLY A 125 2.83 9.94 25.29
C GLY A 125 1.78 10.54 26.20
N GLU A 126 1.57 11.81 25.99
CA GLU A 126 0.69 12.64 26.78
C GLU A 126 -0.42 13.22 25.89
N ASN A 127 -1.66 13.14 26.35
CA ASN A 127 -2.85 13.70 25.70
C ASN A 127 -3.07 13.18 24.25
N LEU A 128 -2.79 11.87 24.01
CA LEU A 128 -2.75 11.31 22.66
C LEU A 128 -4.16 11.12 22.05
N VAL A 129 -5.14 10.65 22.82
CA VAL A 129 -6.49 10.37 22.29
C VAL A 129 -7.13 11.61 21.66
N PRO A 130 -7.25 12.75 22.34
CA PRO A 130 -7.83 13.94 21.74
C PRO A 130 -6.92 14.59 20.69
N THR A 131 -5.58 14.55 20.88
CA THR A 131 -4.65 15.18 19.94
C THR A 131 -4.61 14.43 18.61
N LEU A 132 -4.53 13.10 18.62
CA LEU A 132 -4.58 12.29 17.41
C LEU A 132 -5.99 12.21 16.81
N GLY A 133 -7.03 12.62 17.55
CA GLY A 133 -8.43 12.51 17.13
C GLY A 133 -8.92 11.07 17.07
N LEU A 134 -8.45 10.23 18.00
CA LEU A 134 -8.81 8.82 18.04
C LEU A 134 -10.26 8.65 18.49
N HIS A 135 -10.97 7.73 17.86
CA HIS A 135 -12.34 7.38 18.20
C HIS A 135 -12.35 6.23 19.20
N LEU A 136 -12.77 6.51 20.45
CA LEU A 136 -13.00 5.49 21.48
C LEU A 136 -14.27 4.69 21.15
N VAL A 137 -14.14 3.38 21.05
CA VAL A 137 -15.24 2.44 20.82
C VAL A 137 -15.85 1.96 22.15
N SER A 138 -15.00 1.76 23.16
CA SER A 138 -15.42 1.35 24.48
C SER A 138 -14.42 1.79 25.56
N GLY A 139 -14.87 1.82 26.79
CA GLY A 139 -14.06 2.24 27.93
C GLY A 139 -13.94 3.75 28.06
N ARG A 140 -12.80 4.23 28.57
CA ARG A 140 -12.51 5.64 28.82
C ARG A 140 -11.14 6.05 28.31
N ASP A 141 -10.95 7.35 28.17
CA ASP A 141 -9.63 7.96 28.00
C ASP A 141 -8.85 7.95 29.33
N PHE A 142 -7.58 8.30 29.26
CA PHE A 142 -6.73 8.44 30.44
C PHE A 142 -7.13 9.66 31.27
N ALA A 143 -7.20 9.45 32.59
CA ALA A 143 -7.34 10.53 33.56
C ALA A 143 -5.94 11.11 33.90
N SER A 144 -5.88 12.29 34.51
CA SER A 144 -4.63 12.93 34.93
C SER A 144 -3.77 12.02 35.83
N ASP A 145 -4.43 11.25 36.70
CA ASP A 145 -3.77 10.37 37.67
C ASP A 145 -3.23 9.06 37.04
N ASP A 146 -3.62 8.77 35.81
CA ASP A 146 -3.10 7.62 35.05
C ASP A 146 -1.67 7.87 34.52
N TYR A 147 -1.24 9.14 34.44
CA TYR A 147 0.04 9.50 33.84
C TYR A 147 1.19 9.38 34.85
N VAL A 148 2.26 8.73 34.42
CA VAL A 148 3.51 8.58 35.19
C VAL A 148 4.71 9.00 34.36
N ASN A 149 5.78 9.43 35.05
CA ASN A 149 7.02 9.79 34.34
C ASN A 149 7.66 8.55 33.69
N ALA A 150 8.02 8.66 32.43
CA ALA A 150 8.64 7.57 31.66
C ALA A 150 9.91 7.01 32.36
N ASP A 151 10.75 7.87 32.95
CA ASP A 151 11.95 7.44 33.69
C ASP A 151 11.63 6.58 34.90
N ALA A 152 10.54 6.86 35.61
CA ALA A 152 10.14 6.06 36.78
C ALA A 152 9.77 4.63 36.37
N ILE A 153 9.09 4.48 35.23
CA ILE A 153 8.73 3.18 34.66
C ILE A 153 9.95 2.44 34.13
N LEU A 154 10.85 3.12 33.40
CA LEU A 154 12.08 2.52 32.91
C LEU A 154 12.96 2.03 34.09
N LYS A 155 13.07 2.82 35.15
CA LYS A 155 13.78 2.42 36.36
C LYS A 155 13.15 1.20 37.03
N SER A 156 11.81 1.18 37.16
CA SER A 156 11.07 0.05 37.77
C SER A 156 11.20 -1.24 36.92
N LEU A 157 11.36 -1.13 35.61
CA LEU A 157 11.64 -2.27 34.75
C LEU A 157 13.10 -2.75 34.90
N ALA A 158 14.06 -1.82 34.99
CA ALA A 158 15.48 -2.12 35.09
C ALA A 158 15.85 -2.76 36.44
N ASP A 159 15.28 -2.27 37.56
CA ASP A 159 15.52 -2.80 38.90
C ASP A 159 14.60 -4.01 39.25
N GLY A 160 13.68 -4.32 38.34
CA GLY A 160 12.73 -5.43 38.47
C GLY A 160 11.75 -5.27 39.64
N SER A 161 11.54 -4.04 40.17
CA SER A 161 10.61 -3.81 41.29
C SER A 161 9.15 -3.97 40.93
N GLY A 162 8.79 -3.71 39.64
CA GLY A 162 7.41 -3.73 39.21
C GLY A 162 6.55 -2.58 39.76
N LYS A 163 7.18 -1.56 40.36
CA LYS A 163 6.47 -0.40 40.91
C LYS A 163 5.75 0.38 39.77
N GLY A 164 4.50 0.77 40.00
CA GLY A 164 3.67 1.50 39.03
C GLY A 164 2.86 0.59 38.12
N PHE A 165 2.96 -0.75 38.29
CA PHE A 165 2.11 -1.69 37.54
C PHE A 165 1.01 -2.29 38.46
N PRO A 166 -0.16 -2.64 37.89
CA PRO A 166 -0.57 -2.55 36.50
C PRO A 166 -0.87 -1.09 36.05
N MET A 167 -0.28 -0.67 34.91
CA MET A 167 -0.60 0.62 34.29
C MET A 167 -1.83 0.52 33.40
N PRO A 168 -2.63 1.61 33.25
CA PRO A 168 -3.70 1.63 32.25
C PRO A 168 -3.11 1.64 30.83
N THR A 169 -3.84 1.02 29.91
CA THR A 169 -3.55 1.06 28.47
C THR A 169 -4.81 1.14 27.65
N ILE A 170 -4.74 1.83 26.52
CA ILE A 170 -5.77 1.83 25.49
C ILE A 170 -5.23 1.02 24.31
N ILE A 171 -6.05 0.16 23.73
CA ILE A 171 -5.65 -0.71 22.62
C ILE A 171 -6.53 -0.50 21.40
N SER A 172 -6.05 -0.88 20.22
CA SER A 172 -6.88 -0.89 19.02
C SER A 172 -7.89 -2.04 19.04
N SER A 173 -9.05 -1.85 18.39
CA SER A 173 -10.09 -2.88 18.32
C SER A 173 -9.60 -4.16 17.65
N THR A 174 -8.76 -4.03 16.61
CA THR A 174 -8.14 -5.17 15.94
C THR A 174 -7.23 -5.98 16.85
N LEU A 175 -6.47 -5.31 17.74
CA LEU A 175 -5.66 -5.99 18.75
C LEU A 175 -6.55 -6.66 19.79
N ALA A 176 -7.61 -5.98 20.26
CA ALA A 176 -8.56 -6.54 21.23
C ALA A 176 -9.22 -7.82 20.70
N GLU A 177 -9.72 -7.79 19.47
CA GLU A 177 -10.35 -8.95 18.82
C GLU A 177 -9.35 -10.10 18.62
N ARG A 178 -8.10 -9.79 18.31
CA ARG A 178 -7.05 -10.80 18.13
C ARG A 178 -6.68 -11.50 19.44
N LEU A 179 -6.65 -10.76 20.57
CA LEU A 179 -6.30 -11.30 21.88
C LEU A 179 -7.48 -12.01 22.57
N TRP A 180 -8.69 -11.49 22.40
CA TRP A 180 -9.91 -11.98 23.05
C TRP A 180 -11.12 -11.94 22.11
N PRO A 181 -11.18 -12.86 21.12
CA PRO A 181 -12.28 -12.88 20.17
C PRO A 181 -13.65 -12.88 20.86
N GLN A 182 -14.52 -11.95 20.43
CA GLN A 182 -15.90 -11.82 20.92
C GLN A 182 -16.06 -11.63 22.45
N GLN A 183 -15.01 -11.18 23.13
CA GLN A 183 -15.04 -10.94 24.58
C GLN A 183 -14.80 -9.46 24.87
N ASN A 184 -15.33 -8.98 26.00
CA ASN A 184 -15.03 -7.63 26.47
C ASN A 184 -13.56 -7.55 26.91
N PRO A 185 -12.72 -6.70 26.30
CA PRO A 185 -11.32 -6.55 26.67
C PRO A 185 -11.10 -5.66 27.90
N LEU A 186 -12.10 -4.83 28.29
CA LEU A 186 -11.96 -3.88 29.40
C LEU A 186 -11.67 -4.58 30.73
N GLY A 187 -10.70 -4.06 31.45
CA GLY A 187 -10.24 -4.60 32.74
C GLY A 187 -9.26 -5.78 32.62
N LYS A 188 -9.13 -6.39 31.44
CA LYS A 188 -8.17 -7.49 31.22
C LYS A 188 -6.73 -6.99 31.28
N LEU A 189 -5.82 -7.91 31.63
CA LEU A 189 -4.39 -7.62 31.74
C LEU A 189 -3.62 -8.14 30.52
N ILE A 190 -2.65 -7.35 30.09
CA ILE A 190 -1.61 -7.72 29.13
C ILE A 190 -0.25 -7.53 29.78
N TRP A 191 0.74 -8.33 29.39
CA TRP A 191 2.11 -8.26 29.87
C TRP A 191 3.06 -7.98 28.69
N LEU A 192 3.99 -7.04 28.86
CA LEU A 192 5.12 -6.84 27.94
C LEU A 192 6.41 -7.48 28.51
N ALA A 193 6.45 -7.67 29.83
CA ALA A 193 7.47 -8.40 30.55
C ALA A 193 6.83 -9.03 31.81
N PRO A 194 7.45 -10.02 32.50
CA PRO A 194 6.87 -10.71 33.65
C PRO A 194 6.37 -9.78 34.77
N LYS A 195 7.00 -8.62 34.95
CA LYS A 195 6.62 -7.63 35.98
C LYS A 195 6.00 -6.36 35.37
N ALA A 196 5.79 -6.29 34.06
CA ALA A 196 5.20 -5.16 33.36
C ALA A 196 3.81 -5.52 32.84
N SER A 197 2.81 -5.37 33.70
CA SER A 197 1.40 -5.62 33.36
C SER A 197 0.65 -4.34 33.06
N PHE A 198 -0.31 -4.42 32.15
CA PHE A 198 -1.11 -3.29 31.71
C PHE A 198 -2.58 -3.68 31.73
N ARG A 199 -3.41 -2.80 32.30
CA ARG A 199 -4.86 -2.99 32.36
C ARG A 199 -5.54 -2.24 31.22
N VAL A 200 -6.29 -2.92 30.39
CA VAL A 200 -7.07 -2.30 29.33
C VAL A 200 -8.18 -1.45 29.94
N VAL A 201 -8.13 -0.13 29.71
CA VAL A 201 -9.11 0.83 30.18
C VAL A 201 -9.97 1.42 29.07
N GLY A 202 -9.50 1.32 27.83
CA GLY A 202 -10.20 1.79 26.65
C GLY A 202 -9.82 1.05 25.38
N VAL A 203 -10.68 1.14 24.39
CA VAL A 203 -10.46 0.57 23.06
C VAL A 203 -10.74 1.66 22.03
N VAL A 204 -9.78 1.90 21.13
CA VAL A 204 -9.94 2.78 19.97
C VAL A 204 -10.28 2.00 18.71
N ALA A 205 -11.06 2.57 17.81
CA ALA A 205 -11.50 1.92 16.58
C ALA A 205 -10.30 1.43 15.75
N THR A 206 -9.36 2.33 15.48
CA THR A 206 -8.21 2.08 14.61
C THR A 206 -7.03 2.91 15.08
N LEU A 207 -5.85 2.32 15.06
CA LEU A 207 -4.57 3.03 15.20
C LEU A 207 -3.49 2.20 14.50
N ALA A 208 -3.02 2.70 13.36
CA ALA A 208 -1.99 2.02 12.60
C ALA A 208 -0.61 2.13 13.29
N ARG A 209 0.26 1.18 12.99
CA ARG A 209 1.67 1.19 13.41
C ARG A 209 2.44 2.28 12.67
N ALA A 210 3.54 2.72 13.25
CA ALA A 210 4.46 3.63 12.57
C ALA A 210 5.14 2.98 11.36
N ASN A 211 5.41 1.67 11.43
CA ASN A 211 5.84 0.83 10.32
C ASN A 211 4.76 -0.24 10.08
N ALA A 212 4.02 -0.12 8.99
CA ALA A 212 2.88 -0.95 8.65
C ALA A 212 3.10 -1.82 7.40
N TYR A 213 4.35 -2.23 7.11
CA TYR A 213 4.64 -3.09 5.95
C TYR A 213 3.91 -4.44 6.00
N ASP A 214 3.79 -5.03 7.19
CA ASP A 214 2.93 -6.20 7.38
C ASP A 214 1.49 -5.74 7.62
N THR A 215 0.66 -5.85 6.58
CA THR A 215 -0.75 -5.42 6.61
C THR A 215 -1.59 -6.21 7.62
N ALA A 216 -1.24 -7.47 7.88
CA ALA A 216 -1.98 -8.33 8.81
C ALA A 216 -1.88 -7.84 10.27
N THR A 217 -0.76 -7.21 10.63
CA THR A 217 -0.51 -6.70 11.98
C THR A 217 -0.48 -5.18 12.05
N ALA A 218 -0.72 -4.49 10.94
CA ALA A 218 -0.60 -3.04 10.80
C ALA A 218 -1.45 -2.24 11.79
N GLN A 219 -2.54 -2.83 12.30
CA GLN A 219 -3.47 -2.19 13.24
C GLN A 219 -3.30 -2.67 14.69
N TYR A 220 -2.25 -3.43 15.02
CA TYR A 220 -2.01 -3.87 16.40
C TYR A 220 -1.24 -2.78 17.15
N SER A 221 -1.95 -1.98 17.94
CA SER A 221 -1.39 -0.82 18.64
C SER A 221 -1.90 -0.71 20.06
N MET A 222 -1.03 -0.23 20.95
CA MET A 222 -1.29 0.06 22.34
C MET A 222 -0.82 1.48 22.68
N ILE A 223 -1.55 2.18 23.52
CA ILE A 223 -1.23 3.53 24.00
C ILE A 223 -1.02 3.49 25.49
N PHE A 224 0.04 4.14 25.96
CA PHE A 224 0.41 4.21 27.37
C PHE A 224 0.49 5.68 27.81
N PRO A 225 -0.12 6.03 28.97
CA PRO A 225 -0.12 7.39 29.50
C PRO A 225 1.21 7.68 30.19
N LEU A 226 2.16 8.19 29.44
CA LEU A 226 3.47 8.57 30.00
C LEU A 226 3.73 10.06 29.82
N HIS A 227 4.12 10.73 30.93
CA HIS A 227 4.77 12.01 30.81
C HIS A 227 6.14 11.81 30.16
N MET A 228 6.33 12.47 29.02
CA MET A 228 7.57 12.41 28.26
C MET A 228 8.41 13.66 28.53
N GLY A 229 9.69 13.48 28.85
CA GLY A 229 10.59 14.61 28.95
C GLY A 229 10.95 15.14 27.55
N ALA A 230 11.15 16.45 27.43
CA ALA A 230 11.63 17.04 26.18
C ALA A 230 12.96 16.37 25.74
N GLY A 231 13.01 15.80 24.55
CA GLY A 231 14.16 15.04 24.06
C GLY A 231 14.11 14.77 22.55
N LYS A 232 15.17 14.12 22.03
CA LYS A 232 15.39 13.88 20.61
C LYS A 232 14.33 12.94 19.98
N ASP A 233 13.86 11.98 20.75
CA ASP A 233 13.01 10.89 20.23
C ASP A 233 11.50 11.17 20.44
N GLN A 234 11.14 12.38 20.84
CA GLN A 234 9.76 12.77 21.06
C GLN A 234 9.33 13.89 20.11
N SER A 235 8.06 13.84 19.78
CA SER A 235 7.43 14.84 18.91
C SER A 235 6.32 15.56 19.65
N TYR A 236 6.30 16.88 19.58
CA TYR A 236 5.08 17.65 19.86
C TYR A 236 4.10 17.48 18.72
N LEU A 237 2.87 17.17 19.08
CA LEU A 237 1.75 17.07 18.15
C LEU A 237 0.77 18.20 18.45
N ILE A 238 0.30 18.84 17.41
CA ILE A 238 -0.68 19.93 17.52
C ILE A 238 -1.82 19.60 16.57
N ARG A 239 -3.03 19.54 17.13
CA ARG A 239 -4.27 19.41 16.36
C ARG A 239 -4.86 20.79 16.12
N THR A 240 -5.22 21.06 14.88
CA THR A 240 -5.81 22.33 14.44
C THR A 240 -6.69 22.09 13.22
N ARG A 241 -7.48 23.09 12.81
CA ARG A 241 -8.28 22.98 11.57
C ARG A 241 -7.38 22.81 10.34
N PRO A 242 -7.81 22.08 9.30
CA PRO A 242 -7.01 21.84 8.11
C PRO A 242 -6.43 23.09 7.45
N GLN A 243 -7.22 24.17 7.37
CA GLN A 243 -6.81 25.45 6.78
C GLN A 243 -5.79 26.22 7.64
N ASP A 244 -5.74 25.99 8.94
CA ASP A 244 -4.87 26.69 9.88
C ASP A 244 -3.50 26.02 10.06
N ARG A 245 -3.29 24.81 9.56
CA ARG A 245 -2.09 23.99 9.85
C ARG A 245 -0.78 24.72 9.58
N GLN A 246 -0.65 25.38 8.43
CA GLN A 246 0.59 26.07 8.07
C GLN A 246 0.85 27.28 8.99
N ARG A 247 -0.18 28.06 9.29
CA ARG A 247 -0.10 29.20 10.20
C ARG A 247 0.27 28.76 11.62
N VAL A 248 -0.41 27.72 12.12
CA VAL A 248 -0.16 27.15 13.45
C VAL A 248 1.26 26.56 13.54
N LEU A 249 1.69 25.82 12.50
CA LEU A 249 3.06 25.27 12.45
C LEU A 249 4.13 26.37 12.55
N THR A 250 3.98 27.44 11.76
CA THR A 250 4.91 28.58 11.80
C THR A 250 4.90 29.28 13.17
N ALA A 251 3.71 29.51 13.73
CA ALA A 251 3.58 30.10 15.07
C ALA A 251 4.19 29.21 16.16
N ALA A 252 3.98 27.90 16.09
CA ALA A 252 4.52 26.95 17.05
C ALA A 252 6.05 26.90 17.02
N ILE A 253 6.67 26.95 15.84
CA ILE A 253 8.11 27.06 15.69
C ILE A 253 8.64 28.35 16.37
N ALA A 254 7.98 29.47 16.10
CA ALA A 254 8.34 30.76 16.70
C ALA A 254 8.21 30.72 18.24
N THR A 255 7.11 30.21 18.76
CA THR A 255 6.85 30.07 20.20
C THR A 255 7.92 29.22 20.89
N LEU A 256 8.25 28.06 20.31
CA LEU A 256 9.25 27.16 20.87
C LEU A 256 10.66 27.77 20.82
N LYS A 257 11.02 28.48 19.75
CA LYS A 257 12.31 29.19 19.63
C LYS A 257 12.41 30.39 20.58
N GLN A 258 11.29 31.07 20.84
CA GLN A 258 11.26 32.17 21.80
C GLN A 258 11.47 31.68 23.24
N ALA A 259 10.90 30.51 23.58
CA ALA A 259 11.09 29.89 24.89
C ALA A 259 12.54 29.38 25.11
N ASP A 260 13.18 28.90 24.04
CA ASP A 260 14.58 28.44 24.08
C ASP A 260 15.25 28.68 22.72
N PRO A 261 16.00 29.81 22.56
CA PRO A 261 16.69 30.11 21.29
C PRO A 261 17.75 29.09 20.88
N ALA A 262 18.33 28.34 21.83
CA ALA A 262 19.33 27.31 21.57
C ALA A 262 18.73 25.99 21.08
N ARG A 263 17.40 25.90 21.00
CA ARG A 263 16.69 24.70 20.55
C ARG A 263 16.87 24.46 19.06
N VAL A 264 17.22 23.24 18.69
CA VAL A 264 17.27 22.79 17.29
C VAL A 264 15.97 22.09 16.94
N ILE A 265 15.19 22.64 16.04
CA ILE A 265 14.03 21.98 15.46
C ILE A 265 14.55 21.14 14.29
N THR A 266 14.46 19.81 14.43
CA THR A 266 14.97 18.86 13.43
C THR A 266 13.95 18.64 12.33
N HIS A 267 12.66 18.54 12.68
CA HIS A 267 11.57 18.41 11.73
C HIS A 267 10.35 19.21 12.22
N ALA A 268 9.69 19.86 11.28
CA ALA A 268 8.43 20.56 11.50
C ALA A 268 7.58 20.36 10.25
N ARG A 269 6.57 19.47 10.33
CA ARG A 269 5.86 18.98 9.16
C ARG A 269 4.37 18.79 9.44
N ARG A 270 3.56 18.87 8.40
CA ARG A 270 2.18 18.41 8.42
C ARG A 270 2.16 16.89 8.32
N TYR A 271 1.12 16.26 8.88
CA TYR A 271 1.07 14.80 8.87
C TYR A 271 0.90 14.21 7.46
N ASP A 272 0.19 14.90 6.56
CA ASP A 272 0.09 14.48 5.16
C ASP A 272 1.45 14.37 4.45
N GLU A 273 2.42 15.23 4.80
CA GLU A 273 3.80 15.13 4.30
C GLU A 273 4.51 13.88 4.84
N ILE A 274 4.31 13.55 6.13
CA ILE A 274 4.88 12.35 6.76
C ILE A 274 4.34 11.09 6.08
N ARG A 275 3.03 11.03 5.86
CA ARG A 275 2.38 9.93 5.17
C ARG A 275 2.85 9.79 3.72
N SER A 276 2.94 10.91 3.01
CA SER A 276 3.43 10.94 1.62
C SER A 276 4.86 10.43 1.50
N ASP A 277 5.74 10.84 2.44
CA ASP A 277 7.12 10.38 2.50
C ASP A 277 7.21 8.86 2.76
N TYR A 278 6.36 8.34 3.65
CA TYR A 278 6.32 6.91 3.97
C TYR A 278 5.95 6.05 2.75
N PHE A 279 4.94 6.46 1.99
CA PHE A 279 4.46 5.73 0.82
C PHE A 279 5.12 6.14 -0.50
N LYS A 280 6.13 6.99 -0.48
CA LYS A 280 6.83 7.49 -1.67
C LYS A 280 7.38 6.36 -2.55
N ASP A 281 7.97 5.33 -1.94
CA ASP A 281 8.52 4.19 -2.67
C ASP A 281 7.42 3.29 -3.25
N ASP A 282 6.28 3.17 -2.57
CA ASP A 282 5.10 2.46 -3.09
C ASP A 282 4.52 3.17 -4.32
N HIS A 283 4.43 4.51 -4.29
CA HIS A 283 4.02 5.32 -5.45
C HIS A 283 4.98 5.16 -6.63
N ALA A 284 6.30 5.25 -6.36
CA ALA A 284 7.32 5.10 -7.40
C ALA A 284 7.28 3.70 -8.03
N MET A 285 7.15 2.65 -7.23
CA MET A 285 7.05 1.27 -7.70
C MET A 285 5.77 1.03 -8.51
N ALA A 286 4.62 1.52 -8.06
CA ALA A 286 3.37 1.41 -8.80
C ALA A 286 3.46 2.13 -10.16
N GLY A 287 4.05 3.33 -10.20
CA GLY A 287 4.29 4.07 -11.44
C GLY A 287 5.24 3.35 -12.40
N MET A 288 6.33 2.77 -11.89
CA MET A 288 7.27 1.98 -12.68
C MET A 288 6.60 0.73 -13.28
N LEU A 289 5.84 -0.03 -12.47
CA LEU A 289 5.12 -1.21 -12.94
C LEU A 289 4.08 -0.84 -14.01
N ALA A 290 3.34 0.25 -13.81
CA ALA A 290 2.38 0.75 -14.80
C ALA A 290 3.07 1.09 -16.13
N SER A 291 4.23 1.76 -16.08
CA SER A 291 5.03 2.09 -17.26
C SER A 291 5.50 0.83 -18.00
N VAL A 292 5.96 -0.19 -17.28
CA VAL A 292 6.36 -1.48 -17.86
C VAL A 292 5.17 -2.17 -18.53
N ILE A 293 4.00 -2.20 -17.88
CA ILE A 293 2.78 -2.78 -18.46
C ILE A 293 2.43 -2.07 -19.77
N VAL A 294 2.42 -0.74 -19.79
CA VAL A 294 2.12 0.04 -21.01
C VAL A 294 3.13 -0.28 -22.11
N ALA A 295 4.42 -0.32 -21.80
CA ALA A 295 5.46 -0.62 -22.77
C ALA A 295 5.29 -2.04 -23.35
N VAL A 296 5.04 -3.04 -22.51
CA VAL A 296 4.80 -4.44 -22.93
C VAL A 296 3.57 -4.54 -23.83
N LEU A 297 2.47 -3.88 -23.46
CA LEU A 297 1.25 -3.87 -24.27
C LEU A 297 1.45 -3.19 -25.63
N LEU A 298 2.23 -2.11 -25.69
CA LEU A 298 2.59 -1.45 -26.95
C LEU A 298 3.46 -2.36 -27.83
N VAL A 299 4.48 -3.00 -27.27
CA VAL A 299 5.33 -3.93 -28.04
C VAL A 299 4.52 -5.10 -28.58
N THR A 300 3.65 -5.70 -27.75
CA THR A 300 2.75 -6.78 -28.18
C THR A 300 1.79 -6.33 -29.27
N GLY A 301 1.20 -5.14 -29.13
CA GLY A 301 0.35 -4.56 -30.18
C GLY A 301 1.09 -4.34 -31.50
N LEU A 302 2.32 -3.82 -31.45
CA LEU A 302 3.16 -3.63 -32.64
C LEU A 302 3.58 -4.96 -33.27
N GLY A 303 3.90 -5.98 -32.46
CA GLY A 303 4.18 -7.34 -32.91
C GLY A 303 3.01 -7.93 -33.69
N ILE A 304 1.80 -7.81 -33.15
CA ILE A 304 0.56 -8.26 -33.82
C ILE A 304 0.32 -7.50 -35.12
N VAL A 305 0.48 -6.16 -35.14
CA VAL A 305 0.33 -5.32 -36.35
C VAL A 305 1.35 -5.75 -37.42
N GLY A 306 2.61 -5.93 -37.03
CA GLY A 306 3.69 -6.34 -37.95
C GLY A 306 3.40 -7.68 -38.58
N LEU A 307 3.05 -8.70 -37.77
CA LEU A 307 2.78 -10.03 -38.26
C LEU A 307 1.51 -10.10 -39.11
N ALA A 308 0.43 -9.45 -38.69
CA ALA A 308 -0.80 -9.37 -39.46
C ALA A 308 -0.56 -8.68 -40.84
N SER A 309 0.23 -7.60 -40.88
CA SER A 309 0.60 -6.92 -42.10
C SER A 309 1.41 -7.81 -43.04
N PHE A 310 2.36 -8.57 -42.51
CA PHE A 310 3.14 -9.54 -43.27
C PHE A 310 2.26 -10.63 -43.85
N TRP A 311 1.33 -11.21 -43.08
CA TRP A 311 0.41 -12.24 -43.56
C TRP A 311 -0.57 -11.71 -44.63
N VAL A 312 -1.07 -10.49 -44.48
CA VAL A 312 -1.89 -9.85 -45.50
C VAL A 312 -1.12 -9.71 -46.80
N ALA A 313 0.13 -9.24 -46.75
CA ALA A 313 0.98 -9.10 -47.94
C ALA A 313 1.21 -10.46 -48.62
N GLN A 314 1.52 -11.51 -47.88
CA GLN A 314 1.80 -12.85 -48.40
C GLN A 314 0.56 -13.51 -49.00
N ARG A 315 -0.66 -13.22 -48.48
CA ARG A 315 -1.93 -13.81 -48.93
C ARG A 315 -2.72 -12.93 -49.91
N ARG A 316 -2.11 -11.87 -50.41
CA ARG A 316 -2.78 -10.86 -51.23
C ARG A 316 -3.48 -11.44 -52.48
N LYS A 317 -2.85 -12.43 -53.16
CA LYS A 317 -3.41 -13.15 -54.29
C LYS A 317 -4.64 -13.98 -53.90
N GLN A 318 -4.56 -14.71 -52.78
CA GLN A 318 -5.67 -15.53 -52.26
C GLN A 318 -6.87 -14.67 -51.85
N ILE A 319 -6.63 -13.51 -51.22
CA ILE A 319 -7.65 -12.54 -50.85
C ILE A 319 -8.37 -12.02 -52.12
N GLY A 320 -7.59 -11.66 -53.16
CA GLY A 320 -8.12 -11.23 -54.43
C GLY A 320 -9.03 -12.26 -55.10
N ILE A 321 -8.63 -13.55 -55.11
CA ILE A 321 -9.44 -14.66 -55.67
C ILE A 321 -10.76 -14.80 -54.87
N ARG A 322 -10.69 -14.80 -53.52
CA ARG A 322 -11.90 -14.89 -52.68
C ARG A 322 -12.88 -13.73 -52.94
N ARG A 323 -12.36 -12.52 -53.16
CA ARG A 323 -13.19 -11.37 -53.49
C ARG A 323 -13.79 -11.42 -54.91
N ALA A 324 -13.06 -11.99 -55.86
CA ALA A 324 -13.57 -12.24 -57.21
C ALA A 324 -14.69 -13.29 -57.20
N LEU A 325 -14.65 -14.25 -56.24
CA LEU A 325 -15.71 -15.26 -56.02
C LEU A 325 -16.91 -14.77 -55.19
N GLY A 326 -16.97 -13.48 -54.83
CA GLY A 326 -18.10 -12.85 -54.16
C GLY A 326 -17.93 -12.61 -52.65
N ALA A 327 -16.76 -12.86 -52.07
CA ALA A 327 -16.55 -12.53 -50.64
C ALA A 327 -16.61 -11.00 -50.40
N THR A 328 -17.38 -10.61 -49.39
CA THR A 328 -17.54 -9.21 -48.99
C THR A 328 -16.26 -8.69 -48.20
N ARG A 329 -16.17 -7.38 -48.05
CA ARG A 329 -15.12 -6.78 -47.19
C ARG A 329 -15.25 -7.25 -45.75
N ALA A 330 -16.47 -7.40 -45.25
CA ALA A 330 -16.74 -7.88 -43.90
C ALA A 330 -16.28 -9.34 -43.69
N ASP A 331 -16.45 -10.21 -44.70
CA ASP A 331 -15.99 -11.60 -44.62
C ASP A 331 -14.48 -11.69 -44.47
N ILE A 332 -13.74 -10.86 -45.21
CA ILE A 332 -12.26 -10.80 -45.12
C ILE A 332 -11.83 -10.25 -43.74
N LEU A 333 -12.49 -9.19 -43.26
CA LEU A 333 -12.22 -8.61 -41.94
C LEU A 333 -12.45 -9.64 -40.83
N HIS A 334 -13.62 -10.27 -40.80
CA HIS A 334 -13.97 -11.30 -39.81
C HIS A 334 -13.00 -12.49 -39.84
N TYR A 335 -12.53 -12.89 -41.02
CA TYR A 335 -11.57 -13.97 -41.15
C TYR A 335 -10.26 -13.64 -40.39
N PHE A 336 -9.66 -12.47 -40.62
CA PHE A 336 -8.42 -12.06 -39.96
C PHE A 336 -8.63 -11.82 -38.46
N GLN A 337 -9.77 -11.26 -38.06
CA GLN A 337 -10.10 -11.09 -36.65
C GLN A 337 -10.26 -12.43 -35.91
N THR A 338 -10.91 -13.40 -36.55
CA THR A 338 -11.08 -14.75 -35.96
C THR A 338 -9.74 -15.49 -35.86
N GLU A 339 -8.90 -15.41 -36.92
CA GLU A 339 -7.56 -16.00 -36.91
C GLU A 339 -6.70 -15.41 -35.79
N ASN A 340 -6.68 -14.07 -35.64
CA ASN A 340 -5.98 -13.40 -34.55
C ASN A 340 -6.56 -13.73 -33.17
N PHE A 341 -7.89 -13.76 -33.04
CA PHE A 341 -8.56 -14.12 -31.79
C PHE A 341 -8.15 -15.50 -31.29
N LEU A 342 -8.04 -16.49 -32.16
CA LEU A 342 -7.60 -17.85 -31.79
C LEU A 342 -6.14 -17.85 -31.31
N ILE A 343 -5.24 -17.13 -32.01
CA ILE A 343 -3.83 -17.05 -31.64
C ILE A 343 -3.68 -16.37 -30.28
N VAL A 344 -4.34 -15.21 -30.11
CA VAL A 344 -4.30 -14.44 -28.86
C VAL A 344 -4.89 -15.26 -27.72
N THR A 345 -6.02 -15.93 -27.91
CA THR A 345 -6.65 -16.79 -26.89
C THR A 345 -5.73 -17.88 -26.42
N PHE A 346 -5.05 -18.58 -27.36
CA PHE A 346 -4.11 -19.64 -26.98
C PHE A 346 -2.91 -19.07 -26.21
N GLY A 347 -2.35 -17.94 -26.67
CA GLY A 347 -1.28 -17.23 -25.98
C GLY A 347 -1.70 -16.81 -24.56
N ILE A 348 -2.91 -16.30 -24.38
CA ILE A 348 -3.47 -15.92 -23.08
C ILE A 348 -3.61 -17.12 -22.14
N VAL A 349 -4.11 -18.26 -22.63
CA VAL A 349 -4.26 -19.48 -21.80
C VAL A 349 -2.92 -19.95 -21.27
N VAL A 350 -1.89 -20.01 -22.15
CA VAL A 350 -0.52 -20.33 -21.73
C VAL A 350 0.02 -19.26 -20.78
N GLY A 351 -0.23 -17.97 -21.07
CA GLY A 351 0.20 -16.84 -20.26
C GLY A 351 -0.42 -16.83 -18.86
N MET A 352 -1.68 -17.17 -18.71
CA MET A 352 -2.34 -17.32 -17.40
C MET A 352 -1.72 -18.45 -16.58
N ALA A 353 -1.40 -19.58 -17.22
CA ALA A 353 -0.69 -20.69 -16.55
C ALA A 353 0.71 -20.24 -16.09
N MET A 354 1.43 -19.51 -16.94
CA MET A 354 2.74 -18.93 -16.60
C MET A 354 2.61 -17.89 -15.48
N ALA A 355 1.62 -16.99 -15.53
CA ALA A 355 1.40 -15.98 -14.50
C ALA A 355 1.21 -16.60 -13.12
N TYR A 356 0.39 -17.64 -13.05
CA TYR A 356 0.16 -18.38 -11.82
C TYR A 356 1.41 -19.13 -11.35
N GLY A 357 2.15 -19.79 -12.25
CA GLY A 357 3.40 -20.46 -11.94
C GLY A 357 4.47 -19.52 -11.40
N ILE A 358 4.66 -18.35 -12.02
CA ILE A 358 5.57 -17.30 -11.55
C ILE A 358 5.15 -16.80 -10.17
N SER A 359 3.85 -16.56 -9.95
CA SER A 359 3.34 -16.13 -8.65
C SER A 359 3.63 -17.16 -7.56
N LEU A 360 3.50 -18.47 -7.83
CA LEU A 360 3.85 -19.50 -6.86
C LEU A 360 5.35 -19.51 -6.55
N LEU A 361 6.21 -19.32 -7.54
CA LEU A 361 7.67 -19.23 -7.35
C LEU A 361 8.04 -18.00 -6.50
N LEU A 362 7.44 -16.85 -6.79
CA LEU A 362 7.65 -15.62 -6.01
C LEU A 362 7.17 -15.77 -4.56
N MET A 363 6.03 -16.44 -4.33
CA MET A 363 5.53 -16.74 -3.00
C MET A 363 6.51 -17.61 -2.20
N MET A 364 7.10 -18.64 -2.82
CA MET A 364 8.03 -19.56 -2.16
C MET A 364 9.38 -18.92 -1.80
N HIS A 365 9.85 -17.93 -2.58
CA HIS A 365 11.17 -17.33 -2.39
C HIS A 365 11.15 -15.95 -1.71
N TYR A 366 10.05 -15.22 -1.83
CA TYR A 366 9.95 -13.82 -1.37
C TYR A 366 8.80 -13.58 -0.41
N GLU A 367 8.11 -14.63 0.06
CA GLU A 367 6.96 -14.52 0.98
C GLU A 367 5.86 -13.56 0.48
N LEU A 368 5.78 -13.35 -0.84
CA LEU A 368 4.76 -12.48 -1.42
C LEU A 368 3.38 -13.15 -1.35
N PRO A 369 2.31 -12.37 -1.21
CA PRO A 369 0.97 -12.93 -1.20
C PRO A 369 0.63 -13.58 -2.55
N ARG A 370 -0.17 -14.65 -2.48
CA ARG A 370 -0.59 -15.43 -3.64
C ARG A 370 -1.44 -14.60 -4.59
N LEU A 371 -1.19 -14.71 -5.90
CA LEU A 371 -2.03 -14.07 -6.92
C LEU A 371 -3.45 -14.64 -6.87
N PRO A 372 -4.47 -13.85 -6.55
CA PRO A 372 -5.86 -14.29 -6.63
C PRO A 372 -6.25 -14.58 -8.08
N LEU A 373 -6.97 -15.67 -8.32
CA LEU A 373 -7.41 -16.07 -9.67
C LEU A 373 -8.26 -14.99 -10.37
N SER A 374 -8.88 -14.10 -9.61
CA SER A 374 -9.67 -12.96 -10.13
C SER A 374 -8.87 -11.96 -10.96
N TYR A 375 -7.55 -11.92 -10.83
CA TYR A 375 -6.69 -11.02 -11.62
C TYR A 375 -6.33 -11.56 -13.01
N LEU A 376 -6.41 -12.88 -13.21
CA LEU A 376 -6.12 -13.50 -14.49
C LEU A 376 -7.03 -13.01 -15.63
N PRO A 377 -8.36 -12.86 -15.46
CA PRO A 377 -9.23 -12.30 -16.49
C PRO A 377 -8.89 -10.86 -16.90
N ILE A 378 -8.30 -10.05 -16.01
CA ILE A 378 -7.96 -8.65 -16.31
C ILE A 378 -6.90 -8.60 -17.41
N GLY A 379 -5.81 -9.35 -17.27
CA GLY A 379 -4.77 -9.46 -18.29
C GLY A 379 -5.31 -10.08 -19.60
N ALA A 380 -6.17 -11.08 -19.50
CA ALA A 380 -6.81 -11.70 -20.65
C ALA A 380 -7.63 -10.70 -21.47
N VAL A 381 -8.51 -9.93 -20.81
CA VAL A 381 -9.36 -8.92 -21.48
C VAL A 381 -8.50 -7.83 -22.10
N ALA A 382 -7.48 -7.31 -21.39
CA ALA A 382 -6.58 -6.29 -21.91
C ALA A 382 -5.89 -6.76 -23.21
N LEU A 383 -5.36 -7.96 -23.23
CA LEU A 383 -4.68 -8.51 -24.41
C LEU A 383 -5.66 -8.86 -25.54
N TRP A 384 -6.87 -9.35 -25.27
CA TRP A 384 -7.88 -9.52 -26.31
C TRP A 384 -8.26 -8.20 -26.96
N VAL A 385 -8.49 -7.15 -26.17
CA VAL A 385 -8.82 -5.82 -26.70
C VAL A 385 -7.69 -5.30 -27.57
N ILE A 386 -6.45 -5.30 -27.07
CA ILE A 386 -5.28 -4.83 -27.81
C ILE A 386 -5.05 -5.68 -29.04
N GLY A 387 -5.14 -7.01 -28.94
CA GLY A 387 -5.00 -7.91 -30.08
C GLY A 387 -6.00 -7.64 -31.19
N GLN A 388 -7.29 -7.43 -30.83
CA GLN A 388 -8.31 -7.11 -31.83
C GLN A 388 -8.13 -5.72 -32.45
N LEU A 389 -7.76 -4.71 -31.64
CA LEU A 389 -7.48 -3.36 -32.13
C LEU A 389 -6.25 -3.35 -33.07
N ALA A 390 -5.19 -4.07 -32.70
CA ALA A 390 -3.96 -4.15 -33.47
C ALA A 390 -4.18 -4.78 -34.87
N VAL A 391 -5.03 -5.80 -34.98
CA VAL A 391 -5.28 -6.47 -36.27
C VAL A 391 -6.25 -5.68 -37.16
N LEU A 392 -7.02 -4.73 -36.64
CA LEU A 392 -8.02 -3.97 -37.42
C LEU A 392 -7.40 -3.23 -38.62
N GLY A 393 -6.29 -2.52 -38.40
CA GLY A 393 -5.61 -1.76 -39.46
C GLY A 393 -5.17 -2.64 -40.63
N PRO A 394 -4.35 -3.68 -40.41
CA PRO A 394 -3.97 -4.67 -41.43
C PRO A 394 -5.15 -5.36 -42.08
N ALA A 395 -6.18 -5.76 -41.32
CA ALA A 395 -7.36 -6.45 -41.84
C ALA A 395 -8.23 -5.54 -42.74
N MET A 396 -8.38 -4.26 -42.42
CA MET A 396 -9.02 -3.28 -43.28
C MET A 396 -8.27 -3.07 -44.60
N ARG A 397 -6.93 -3.03 -44.54
CA ARG A 397 -6.10 -2.96 -45.76
C ARG A 397 -6.26 -4.21 -46.62
N ALA A 398 -6.34 -5.39 -46.00
CA ALA A 398 -6.64 -6.64 -46.71
C ALA A 398 -8.02 -6.61 -47.38
N ALA A 399 -9.04 -6.16 -46.68
CA ALA A 399 -10.40 -6.04 -47.21
C ALA A 399 -10.55 -5.00 -48.36
N ALA A 400 -9.63 -4.06 -48.46
CA ALA A 400 -9.61 -3.04 -49.51
C ALA A 400 -8.92 -3.52 -50.83
N VAL A 401 -8.29 -4.70 -50.88
CA VAL A 401 -7.60 -5.21 -52.07
C VAL A 401 -8.57 -5.40 -53.21
N PRO A 402 -8.35 -4.75 -54.41
CA PRO A 402 -9.22 -4.90 -55.58
C PRO A 402 -9.17 -6.31 -56.14
N PRO A 403 -10.28 -6.87 -56.65
CA PRO A 403 -10.30 -8.21 -57.28
C PRO A 403 -9.36 -8.36 -58.49
N VAL A 404 -9.13 -7.27 -59.24
CA VAL A 404 -8.27 -7.23 -60.41
C VAL A 404 -6.79 -7.54 -60.10
N VAL A 405 -6.34 -7.32 -58.86
CA VAL A 405 -4.95 -7.66 -58.43
C VAL A 405 -4.69 -9.17 -58.45
N ALA A 406 -5.74 -10.00 -58.37
CA ALA A 406 -5.62 -11.47 -58.42
C ALA A 406 -5.30 -11.99 -59.86
N THR A 407 -5.65 -11.23 -60.88
CA THR A 407 -5.49 -11.63 -62.30
C THR A 407 -4.25 -11.06 -62.99
N ARG A 408 -3.56 -10.10 -62.35
CA ARG A 408 -2.40 -9.36 -62.90
C ARG A 408 -1.03 -9.86 -62.38
N SER A 409 -0.87 -11.14 -62.15
CA SER A 409 0.47 -11.71 -61.88
C SER A 409 0.84 -12.69 -62.93
N VAL A 410 1.46 -12.19 -63.95
CA VAL A 410 2.45 -12.91 -64.74
C VAL A 410 3.80 -12.54 -64.21
#